data_9760dc585bb7df7a43a9b1f668f90b63
#
_entry.id   9760dc585bb7df7a43a9b1f668f90b63
#
_cell.length_a   1.000
_cell.length_b   1.000
_cell.length_c   1.000
_cell.angle_alpha   90.00
_cell.angle_beta   90.00
_cell.angle_gamma   90.00
#
_symmetry.space_group_name_H-M   'P 1'
#
loop_
_entity.id
_entity.type
_entity.pdbx_description
1 polymer ?
#
loop_
_entity_poly.entity_id
_entity_poly.type
_entity_poly.pdbx_seq_one_letter_code
_entity_poly.pdbx_strand_id
1 'polypeptide(L)'
;GIPVLEAIRPLTKLPIDVHMMVLEPARYAKMFADAGGDIFTMHAEACDDLEASLGDARVAGMIGAVSLKPDTPASALQSTLPLIERVLVMTVEPGFGGQSFMPEMLPKITELADMARMAGHDLEIAVDGGIKVDTAGGVIDAGATTLISGTGVFNFPDGMKIGIEAIRSAGS
;
A
#
# COMPACT_ATOMS: atom_id res chain seq x y z
N GLY A 1 -13.94 8.78 2.38
CA GLY A 1 -14.27 9.01 0.98
C GLY A 1 -13.86 10.42 0.52
N ILE A 2 -14.33 10.84 -0.65
CA ILE A 2 -13.96 12.12 -1.31
C ILE A 2 -14.04 13.33 -0.38
N PRO A 3 -15.13 13.59 0.38
CA PRO A 3 -15.18 14.76 1.26
C PRO A 3 -14.09 14.79 2.33
N VAL A 4 -13.63 13.63 2.78
CA VAL A 4 -12.52 13.54 3.75
C VAL A 4 -11.20 13.90 3.08
N LEU A 5 -10.98 13.40 1.86
CA LEU A 5 -9.77 13.71 1.07
C LEU A 5 -9.69 15.22 0.77
N GLU A 6 -10.78 15.81 0.30
CA GLU A 6 -10.88 17.27 0.05
C GLU A 6 -10.59 18.10 1.31
N ALA A 7 -11.05 17.64 2.48
CA ALA A 7 -10.80 18.32 3.76
C ALA A 7 -9.33 18.21 4.21
N ILE A 8 -8.67 17.09 3.92
CA ILE A 8 -7.27 16.85 4.31
C ILE A 8 -6.29 17.51 3.35
N ARG A 9 -6.58 17.51 2.06
CA ARG A 9 -5.65 17.99 1.02
C ARG A 9 -5.02 19.36 1.31
N PRO A 10 -5.77 20.41 1.70
CA PRO A 10 -5.19 21.73 1.98
C PRO A 10 -4.32 21.77 3.25
N LEU A 11 -4.39 20.74 4.11
CA LEU A 11 -3.66 20.69 5.39
C LEU A 11 -2.28 20.09 5.28
N THR A 12 -1.96 19.43 4.15
CA THR A 12 -0.66 18.76 3.97
C THR A 12 -0.16 18.86 2.54
N LYS A 13 1.16 18.80 2.38
CA LYS A 13 1.85 18.63 1.09
C LYS A 13 2.39 17.21 0.91
N LEU A 14 2.20 16.35 1.90
CA LEU A 14 2.61 14.95 1.78
C LEU A 14 1.75 14.25 0.72
N PRO A 15 2.30 13.26 0.01
CA PRO A 15 1.53 12.41 -0.88
C PRO A 15 0.38 11.73 -0.13
N ILE A 16 -0.82 11.75 -0.72
CA ILE A 16 -1.98 11.06 -0.17
C ILE A 16 -2.26 9.82 -1.02
N ASP A 17 -2.13 8.66 -0.38
CA ASP A 17 -2.43 7.37 -0.98
C ASP A 17 -3.89 7.01 -0.76
N VAL A 18 -4.60 6.74 -1.84
CA VAL A 18 -6.00 6.35 -1.84
C VAL A 18 -6.09 4.85 -2.10
N HIS A 19 -6.24 4.07 -1.03
CA HIS A 19 -6.43 2.63 -1.13
C HIS A 19 -7.89 2.27 -1.36
N MET A 20 -8.19 1.72 -2.53
CA MET A 20 -9.55 1.43 -3.00
C MET A 20 -9.94 -0.03 -2.76
N MET A 21 -10.80 -0.25 -1.78
CA MET A 21 -11.39 -1.55 -1.47
C MET A 21 -12.80 -1.67 -2.07
N VAL A 22 -12.91 -1.50 -3.40
CA VAL A 22 -14.17 -1.57 -4.16
C VAL A 22 -13.97 -2.38 -5.43
N LEU A 23 -15.07 -2.82 -6.05
CA LEU A 23 -15.04 -3.42 -7.37
C LEU A 23 -14.85 -2.33 -8.44
N GLU A 24 -14.19 -2.69 -9.55
CA GLU A 24 -13.93 -1.79 -10.68
C GLU A 24 -13.32 -0.44 -10.23
N PRO A 25 -12.20 -0.44 -9.46
CA PRO A 25 -11.68 0.77 -8.82
C PRO A 25 -11.29 1.86 -9.81
N ALA A 26 -10.84 1.52 -11.00
CA ALA A 26 -10.41 2.47 -12.03
C ALA A 26 -11.49 3.51 -12.41
N ARG A 27 -12.77 3.15 -12.31
CA ARG A 27 -13.90 4.07 -12.55
C ARG A 27 -13.89 5.30 -11.64
N TYR A 28 -13.20 5.25 -10.53
CA TYR A 28 -13.15 6.32 -9.53
C TYR A 28 -11.86 7.14 -9.59
N ALA A 29 -10.88 6.73 -10.41
CA ALA A 29 -9.55 7.33 -10.42
C ALA A 29 -9.61 8.87 -10.59
N LYS A 30 -10.35 9.34 -11.62
CA LYS A 30 -10.47 10.78 -11.85
C LYS A 30 -11.11 11.53 -10.67
N MET A 31 -12.12 10.98 -10.02
CA MET A 31 -12.80 11.63 -8.90
C MET A 31 -11.86 11.82 -7.70
N PHE A 32 -11.02 10.82 -7.42
CA PHE A 32 -10.05 10.89 -6.33
C PHE A 32 -8.85 11.76 -6.68
N ALA A 33 -8.43 11.81 -7.95
CA ALA A 33 -7.41 12.74 -8.43
C ALA A 33 -7.88 14.19 -8.28
N ASP A 34 -9.09 14.51 -8.74
CA ASP A 34 -9.69 15.85 -8.62
C ASP A 34 -9.84 16.28 -7.15
N ALA A 35 -10.06 15.34 -6.24
CA ALA A 35 -10.13 15.60 -4.79
C ALA A 35 -8.76 15.75 -4.11
N GLY A 36 -7.65 15.50 -4.84
CA GLY A 36 -6.29 15.72 -4.37
C GLY A 36 -5.55 14.46 -3.91
N GLY A 37 -5.94 13.27 -4.39
CA GLY A 37 -5.15 12.04 -4.25
C GLY A 37 -3.91 12.09 -5.14
N ASP A 38 -2.80 11.56 -4.65
CA ASP A 38 -1.53 11.50 -5.38
C ASP A 38 -1.22 10.07 -5.86
N ILE A 39 -1.60 9.07 -5.07
CA ILE A 39 -1.38 7.64 -5.34
C ILE A 39 -2.74 6.95 -5.31
N PHE A 40 -2.97 6.05 -6.26
CA PHE A 40 -4.22 5.30 -6.37
C PHE A 40 -3.93 3.81 -6.32
N THR A 41 -4.13 3.22 -5.13
CA THR A 41 -3.83 1.81 -4.85
C THR A 41 -5.07 0.96 -5.08
N MET A 42 -5.00 0.05 -6.04
CA MET A 42 -6.09 -0.82 -6.47
C MET A 42 -5.76 -2.28 -6.19
N HIS A 43 -6.73 -3.05 -5.72
CA HIS A 43 -6.57 -4.49 -5.61
C HIS A 43 -6.50 -5.14 -7.00
N ALA A 44 -5.46 -5.94 -7.26
CA ALA A 44 -5.31 -6.68 -8.51
C ALA A 44 -6.56 -7.54 -8.79
N GLU A 45 -7.12 -8.13 -7.74
CA GLU A 45 -8.30 -9.00 -7.79
C GLU A 45 -9.62 -8.28 -8.10
N ALA A 46 -9.61 -6.94 -8.08
CA ALA A 46 -10.78 -6.10 -8.38
C ALA A 46 -10.70 -5.44 -9.76
N CYS A 47 -9.63 -5.70 -10.52
CA CYS A 47 -9.40 -5.18 -11.85
C CYS A 47 -9.56 -6.29 -12.89
N ASP A 48 -10.48 -6.15 -13.83
CA ASP A 48 -10.63 -7.10 -14.97
C ASP A 48 -9.40 -7.03 -15.89
N ASP A 49 -8.84 -5.82 -16.06
CA ASP A 49 -7.58 -5.54 -16.77
C ASP A 49 -6.75 -4.59 -15.90
N LEU A 50 -5.74 -5.15 -15.24
CA LEU A 50 -4.89 -4.40 -14.31
C LEU A 50 -4.04 -3.36 -15.04
N GLU A 51 -3.53 -3.68 -16.23
CA GLU A 51 -2.70 -2.75 -17.02
C GLU A 51 -3.52 -1.54 -17.46
N ALA A 52 -4.74 -1.75 -17.98
CA ALA A 52 -5.66 -0.68 -18.34
C ALA A 52 -6.02 0.16 -17.12
N SER A 53 -6.31 -0.47 -15.97
CA SER A 53 -6.66 0.22 -14.72
C SER A 53 -5.52 1.11 -14.20
N LEU A 54 -4.28 0.65 -14.30
CA LEU A 54 -3.09 1.45 -14.00
C LEU A 54 -2.94 2.64 -14.96
N GLY A 55 -3.25 2.42 -16.24
CA GLY A 55 -3.30 3.46 -17.26
C GLY A 55 -4.31 4.56 -16.93
N ASP A 56 -5.50 4.19 -16.49
CA ASP A 56 -6.56 5.14 -16.09
C ASP A 56 -6.13 5.99 -14.89
N ALA A 57 -5.46 5.41 -13.89
CA ALA A 57 -4.91 6.15 -12.76
C ALA A 57 -3.88 7.20 -13.22
N ARG A 58 -2.96 6.82 -14.12
CA ARG A 58 -1.95 7.72 -14.68
C ARG A 58 -2.57 8.83 -15.53
N VAL A 59 -3.56 8.51 -16.36
CA VAL A 59 -4.30 9.51 -17.14
C VAL A 59 -5.03 10.51 -16.23
N ALA A 60 -5.51 10.06 -15.07
CA ALA A 60 -6.07 10.94 -14.06
C ALA A 60 -5.02 11.79 -13.31
N GLY A 61 -3.72 11.56 -13.51
CA GLY A 61 -2.62 12.31 -12.90
C GLY A 61 -2.10 11.74 -11.58
N MET A 62 -2.45 10.48 -11.25
CA MET A 62 -1.98 9.80 -10.05
C MET A 62 -0.96 8.71 -10.36
N ILE A 63 -0.15 8.34 -9.38
CA ILE A 63 0.66 7.12 -9.42
C ILE A 63 -0.29 5.93 -9.24
N GLY A 64 -0.33 5.02 -10.24
CA GLY A 64 -1.05 3.77 -10.13
C GLY A 64 -0.26 2.75 -9.30
N ALA A 65 -0.87 2.27 -8.21
CA ALA A 65 -0.30 1.26 -7.34
C ALA A 65 -1.21 0.04 -7.24
N VAL A 66 -0.63 -1.11 -6.92
CA VAL A 66 -1.36 -2.39 -6.88
C VAL A 66 -1.33 -2.98 -5.48
N SER A 67 -2.49 -3.42 -4.99
CA SER A 67 -2.60 -4.19 -3.75
C SER A 67 -2.83 -5.66 -4.04
N LEU A 68 -2.20 -6.53 -3.25
CA LEU A 68 -2.40 -7.99 -3.26
C LEU A 68 -3.02 -8.45 -1.95
N LYS A 69 -4.10 -9.24 -2.04
CA LYS A 69 -4.67 -9.94 -0.90
C LYS A 69 -3.74 -11.04 -0.38
N PRO A 70 -3.97 -11.54 0.86
CA PRO A 70 -3.15 -12.62 1.41
C PRO A 70 -3.08 -13.86 0.51
N ASP A 71 -4.19 -14.26 -0.10
CA ASP A 71 -4.25 -15.46 -0.95
C ASP A 71 -3.71 -15.26 -2.37
N THR A 72 -3.47 -14.02 -2.80
CA THR A 72 -2.95 -13.73 -4.15
C THR A 72 -1.43 -13.82 -4.16
N PRO A 73 -0.81 -14.69 -4.96
CA PRO A 73 0.63 -14.86 -4.99
C PRO A 73 1.33 -13.66 -5.66
N ALA A 74 2.59 -13.41 -5.29
CA ALA A 74 3.42 -12.36 -5.89
C ALA A 74 3.57 -12.52 -7.42
N SER A 75 3.60 -13.77 -7.90
CA SER A 75 3.68 -14.10 -9.33
C SER A 75 2.52 -13.56 -10.18
N ALA A 76 1.39 -13.19 -9.56
CA ALA A 76 0.28 -12.52 -10.25
C ALA A 76 0.69 -11.18 -10.88
N LEU A 77 1.76 -10.56 -10.38
CA LEU A 77 2.27 -9.29 -10.89
C LEU A 77 3.44 -9.45 -11.88
N GLN A 78 3.83 -10.67 -12.25
CA GLN A 78 5.03 -10.89 -13.07
C GLN A 78 5.01 -10.13 -14.40
N SER A 79 3.87 -10.08 -15.09
CA SER A 79 3.72 -9.38 -16.37
C SER A 79 3.57 -7.86 -16.22
N THR A 80 2.99 -7.40 -15.12
CA THR A 80 2.70 -5.98 -14.86
C THR A 80 3.76 -5.31 -14.01
N LEU A 81 4.72 -6.06 -13.45
CA LEU A 81 5.78 -5.54 -12.59
C LEU A 81 6.49 -4.30 -13.17
N PRO A 82 6.87 -4.26 -14.46
CA PRO A 82 7.54 -3.09 -15.04
C PRO A 82 6.65 -1.84 -15.12
N LEU A 83 5.35 -2.00 -14.92
CA LEU A 83 4.35 -0.93 -15.04
C LEU A 83 3.96 -0.33 -13.69
N ILE A 84 4.38 -0.92 -12.58
CA ILE A 84 3.99 -0.49 -11.23
C ILE A 84 5.18 0.10 -10.49
N GLU A 85 4.99 1.24 -9.84
CA GLU A 85 6.00 1.89 -9.01
C GLU A 85 5.86 1.50 -7.54
N ARG A 86 4.67 1.03 -7.14
CA ARG A 86 4.36 0.60 -5.78
C ARG A 86 3.45 -0.63 -5.76
N VAL A 87 3.80 -1.60 -4.92
CA VAL A 87 2.92 -2.71 -4.54
C VAL A 87 2.58 -2.63 -3.05
N LEU A 88 1.32 -2.85 -2.72
CA LEU A 88 0.85 -2.96 -1.35
C LEU A 88 0.54 -4.42 -1.04
N VAL A 89 1.27 -5.00 -0.10
CA VAL A 89 1.00 -6.35 0.42
C VAL A 89 0.07 -6.24 1.63
N MET A 90 -1.12 -6.82 1.50
CA MET A 90 -2.01 -6.95 2.65
C MET A 90 -1.46 -8.01 3.61
N THR A 91 -1.23 -7.61 4.84
CA THR A 91 -0.76 -8.47 5.94
C THR A 91 -1.88 -8.78 6.95
N VAL A 92 -3.11 -8.56 6.51
CA VAL A 92 -4.39 -8.97 7.12
C VAL A 92 -5.41 -9.18 6.00
N GLU A 93 -6.55 -9.82 6.30
CA GLU A 93 -7.67 -9.83 5.36
C GLU A 93 -8.24 -8.41 5.18
N PRO A 94 -8.38 -7.91 3.92
CA PRO A 94 -8.96 -6.59 3.68
C PRO A 94 -10.38 -6.47 4.21
N GLY A 95 -10.70 -5.33 4.86
CA GLY A 95 -12.08 -5.08 5.30
C GLY A 95 -12.19 -4.18 6.52
N PHE A 96 -11.45 -4.44 7.60
CA PHE A 96 -11.53 -3.62 8.82
C PHE A 96 -10.18 -3.52 9.52
N GLY A 97 -9.98 -2.44 10.26
CA GLY A 97 -8.73 -2.19 10.98
C GLY A 97 -8.61 -2.98 12.30
N GLY A 98 -7.40 -3.04 12.85
CA GLY A 98 -7.12 -3.63 14.17
C GLY A 98 -6.96 -5.15 14.20
N GLN A 99 -6.89 -5.79 13.04
CA GLN A 99 -6.62 -7.23 12.91
C GLN A 99 -5.16 -7.56 13.30
N SER A 100 -4.93 -8.82 13.63
CA SER A 100 -3.60 -9.34 13.93
C SER A 100 -2.78 -9.48 12.64
N PHE A 101 -1.51 -9.14 12.71
CA PHE A 101 -0.54 -9.33 11.64
C PHE A 101 -0.43 -10.80 11.22
N MET A 102 -0.33 -11.06 9.94
CA MET A 102 -0.15 -12.38 9.34
C MET A 102 1.33 -12.59 8.98
N PRO A 103 2.14 -13.26 9.83
CA PRO A 103 3.57 -13.46 9.57
C PRO A 103 3.86 -14.32 8.34
N GLU A 104 2.91 -15.13 7.89
CA GLU A 104 2.97 -15.92 6.67
C GLU A 104 3.04 -15.06 5.39
N MET A 105 2.85 -13.73 5.50
CA MET A 105 3.01 -12.79 4.38
C MET A 105 4.47 -12.35 4.18
N LEU A 106 5.37 -12.58 5.13
CA LEU A 106 6.80 -12.23 5.00
C LEU A 106 7.46 -12.83 3.75
N PRO A 107 7.27 -14.12 3.42
CA PRO A 107 7.82 -14.70 2.19
C PRO A 107 7.33 -14.00 0.90
N LYS A 108 6.08 -13.54 0.86
CA LYS A 108 5.54 -12.79 -0.30
C LYS A 108 6.23 -11.45 -0.48
N ILE A 109 6.51 -10.74 0.63
CA ILE A 109 7.26 -9.47 0.61
C ILE A 109 8.66 -9.71 0.02
N THR A 110 9.35 -10.76 0.49
CA THR A 110 10.68 -11.12 0.00
C THR A 110 10.64 -11.52 -1.49
N GLU A 111 9.64 -12.29 -1.90
CA GLU A 111 9.46 -12.67 -3.32
C GLU A 111 9.31 -11.44 -4.22
N LEU A 112 8.49 -10.45 -3.83
CA LEU A 112 8.32 -9.20 -4.57
C LEU A 112 9.62 -8.40 -4.63
N ALA A 113 10.36 -8.30 -3.53
CA ALA A 113 11.65 -7.63 -3.50
C ALA A 113 12.67 -8.31 -4.42
N ASP A 114 12.71 -9.64 -4.44
CA ASP A 114 13.56 -10.41 -5.34
C ASP A 114 13.16 -10.25 -6.80
N MET A 115 11.87 -10.29 -7.11
CA MET A 115 11.36 -10.05 -8.47
C MET A 115 11.77 -8.67 -8.99
N ALA A 116 11.60 -7.63 -8.19
CA ALA A 116 12.00 -6.26 -8.55
C ALA A 116 13.50 -6.16 -8.77
N ARG A 117 14.32 -6.71 -7.87
CA ARG A 117 15.77 -6.73 -7.97
C ARG A 117 16.25 -7.47 -9.21
N MET A 118 15.68 -8.64 -9.53
CA MET A 118 16.02 -9.41 -10.71
C MET A 118 15.64 -8.71 -12.02
N ALA A 119 14.56 -7.94 -12.01
CA ALA A 119 14.13 -7.12 -13.13
C ALA A 119 14.90 -5.80 -13.27
N GLY A 120 15.74 -5.43 -12.29
CA GLY A 120 16.39 -4.12 -12.22
C GLY A 120 15.37 -2.98 -12.10
N HIS A 121 14.23 -3.24 -11.46
CA HIS A 121 13.11 -2.32 -11.30
C HIS A 121 13.06 -1.75 -9.88
N ASP A 122 12.93 -0.42 -9.76
CA ASP A 122 12.78 0.26 -8.47
C ASP A 122 11.31 0.19 -8.04
N LEU A 123 10.99 -0.80 -7.20
CA LEU A 123 9.64 -1.06 -6.72
C LEU A 123 9.53 -0.68 -5.25
N GLU A 124 8.65 0.24 -4.93
CA GLU A 124 8.28 0.51 -3.55
C GLU A 124 7.35 -0.59 -3.04
N ILE A 125 7.74 -1.26 -1.95
CA ILE A 125 6.94 -2.31 -1.32
C ILE A 125 6.32 -1.76 -0.05
N ALA A 126 5.02 -1.52 -0.10
CA ALA A 126 4.20 -1.11 1.04
C ALA A 126 3.55 -2.32 1.70
N VAL A 127 3.31 -2.23 3.00
CA VAL A 127 2.59 -3.25 3.78
C VAL A 127 1.50 -2.60 4.62
N ASP A 128 0.31 -3.23 4.66
CA ASP A 128 -0.83 -2.78 5.46
C ASP A 128 -1.50 -3.95 6.18
N GLY A 129 -1.62 -3.81 7.50
CA GLY A 129 -2.31 -4.76 8.35
C GLY A 129 -1.49 -5.21 9.55
N GLY A 130 -1.93 -4.83 10.75
CA GLY A 130 -1.28 -5.22 12.00
C GLY A 130 0.15 -4.69 12.20
N ILE A 131 0.53 -3.62 11.48
CA ILE A 131 1.87 -3.03 11.58
C ILE A 131 2.00 -2.23 12.87
N LYS A 132 2.94 -2.66 13.71
CA LYS A 132 3.28 -2.07 15.01
C LYS A 132 4.79 -2.21 15.23
N VAL A 133 5.29 -1.76 16.38
CA VAL A 133 6.72 -1.82 16.71
C VAL A 133 7.25 -3.26 16.70
N ASP A 134 6.47 -4.21 17.19
CA ASP A 134 6.84 -5.63 17.28
C ASP A 134 6.79 -6.38 15.95
N THR A 135 6.08 -5.87 14.96
CA THR A 135 5.96 -6.48 13.63
C THR A 135 6.77 -5.77 12.54
N ALA A 136 7.10 -4.49 12.76
CA ALA A 136 7.75 -3.63 11.78
C ALA A 136 9.14 -4.16 11.35
N GLY A 137 9.96 -4.64 12.29
CA GLY A 137 11.28 -5.19 11.98
C GLY A 137 11.21 -6.33 10.97
N GLY A 138 10.30 -7.30 11.19
CA GLY A 138 10.17 -8.45 10.30
C GLY A 138 9.77 -8.09 8.87
N VAL A 139 8.88 -7.10 8.66
CA VAL A 139 8.49 -6.69 7.32
C VAL A 139 9.58 -5.87 6.63
N ILE A 140 10.35 -5.07 7.38
CA ILE A 140 11.52 -4.33 6.85
C ILE A 140 12.60 -5.32 6.41
N ASP A 141 12.92 -6.30 7.23
CA ASP A 141 13.90 -7.35 6.92
C ASP A 141 13.47 -8.18 5.69
N ALA A 142 12.16 -8.35 5.48
CA ALA A 142 11.61 -9.02 4.31
C ALA A 142 11.68 -8.15 3.04
N GLY A 143 11.95 -6.85 3.14
CA GLY A 143 12.11 -5.94 2.00
C GLY A 143 11.04 -4.86 1.86
N ALA A 144 10.15 -4.69 2.83
CA ALA A 144 9.20 -3.59 2.82
C ALA A 144 9.90 -2.24 3.03
N THR A 145 9.50 -1.23 2.25
CA THR A 145 10.06 0.13 2.28
C THR A 145 9.06 1.16 2.82
N THR A 146 7.76 0.84 2.76
CA THR A 146 6.68 1.71 3.29
C THR A 146 5.78 0.90 4.23
N LEU A 147 5.57 1.41 5.44
CA LEU A 147 4.76 0.78 6.47
C LEU A 147 3.49 1.59 6.73
N ILE A 148 2.33 0.98 6.51
CA ILE A 148 1.03 1.59 6.80
C ILE A 148 0.57 1.10 8.17
N SER A 149 0.48 2.01 9.12
CA SER A 149 0.12 1.69 10.50
C SER A 149 -1.00 2.62 11.00
N GLY A 150 -2.17 2.06 11.22
CA GLY A 150 -3.30 2.76 11.82
C GLY A 150 -3.22 2.70 13.34
N THR A 151 -3.70 1.62 13.92
CA THR A 151 -3.77 1.46 15.40
C THR A 151 -2.40 1.51 16.07
N GLY A 152 -1.33 1.08 15.40
CA GLY A 152 0.04 1.14 15.92
C GLY A 152 0.53 2.58 16.13
N VAL A 153 0.01 3.55 15.37
CA VAL A 153 0.31 4.97 15.51
C VAL A 153 -0.74 5.70 16.35
N PHE A 154 -2.02 5.59 15.96
CA PHE A 154 -3.08 6.38 16.60
C PHE A 154 -3.38 5.99 18.05
N ASN A 155 -3.16 4.71 18.40
CA ASN A 155 -3.37 4.19 19.76
C ASN A 155 -2.05 4.02 20.54
N PHE A 156 -0.96 4.62 20.07
CA PHE A 156 0.32 4.49 20.77
C PHE A 156 0.26 5.20 22.13
N PRO A 157 0.67 4.55 23.25
CA PRO A 157 0.47 5.07 24.59
C PRO A 157 1.08 6.46 24.81
N ASP A 158 2.28 6.70 24.27
CA ASP A 158 3.05 7.94 24.42
C ASP A 158 2.79 8.94 23.28
N GLY A 159 1.73 8.72 22.49
CA GLY A 159 1.29 9.59 21.42
C GLY A 159 1.85 9.24 20.04
N MET A 160 1.18 9.76 19.01
CA MET A 160 1.42 9.40 17.61
C MET A 160 2.87 9.64 17.14
N LYS A 161 3.49 10.76 17.57
CA LYS A 161 4.86 11.08 17.17
C LYS A 161 5.85 10.02 17.63
N ILE A 162 5.75 9.61 18.90
CA ILE A 162 6.62 8.58 19.47
C ILE A 162 6.33 7.22 18.81
N GLY A 163 5.06 6.91 18.53
CA GLY A 163 4.67 5.71 17.80
C GLY A 163 5.29 5.62 16.40
N ILE A 164 5.29 6.71 15.65
CA ILE A 164 5.94 6.79 14.33
C ILE A 164 7.45 6.56 14.46
N GLU A 165 8.11 7.23 15.40
CA GLU A 165 9.55 7.09 15.62
C GLU A 165 9.93 5.66 16.04
N ALA A 166 9.13 5.04 16.92
CA ALA A 166 9.34 3.67 17.38
C ALA A 166 9.20 2.66 16.22
N ILE A 167 8.16 2.80 15.38
CA ILE A 167 7.97 1.92 14.21
C ILE A 167 9.13 2.10 13.20
N ARG A 168 9.57 3.34 12.93
CA ARG A 168 10.69 3.60 12.03
C ARG A 168 12.00 2.99 12.51
N SER A 169 12.22 2.97 13.81
CA SER A 169 13.45 2.45 14.42
C SER A 169 13.45 0.93 14.59
N ALA A 170 12.35 0.25 14.34
CA ALA A 170 12.23 -1.19 14.54
C ALA A 170 13.07 -2.03 13.55
N GLY A 171 13.52 -1.45 12.43
CA GLY A 171 14.37 -2.10 11.42
C GLY A 171 15.84 -1.67 11.49
N SER A 172 16.28 -1.06 12.62
CA SER A 172 17.64 -0.51 12.77
C SER A 172 18.50 -1.41 13.64
#